data_5454e92977d10390d84b164b42752c11
#
_entry.id   5454e92977d10390d84b164b42752c11
#
_cell.length_a   1.000
_cell.length_b   1.000
_cell.length_c   1.000
_cell.angle_alpha   90.00
_cell.angle_beta   90.00
_cell.angle_gamma   90.00
#
_symmetry.space_group_name_H-M   'P 1'
#
loop_
_entity.id
_entity.type
_entity.pdbx_description
1 polymer ?
#
loop_
_entity_poly.entity_id
_entity_poly.type
_entity_poly.pdbx_seq_one_letter_code
_entity_poly.pdbx_strand_id
1 'polypeptide(L)'
;MEKDNVVEIPIPPGIPQSVIVRVMETCGVDYQIKKDPVLDREYPVLSGYPEQIEDAKKYLKLFTEVKLALRDIALLGRRYRTVSKIYTEDKELRHILSVASQDIANREWIEVCEEKPTDGECETLEICGKKVYIYV
;
A
#
# COMPACT_ATOMS: atom_id res chain seq x y z
N MET A 1 6.22 -25.34 21.08
CA MET A 1 6.32 -24.93 20.57
C MET A 1 6.57 -24.80 19.36
N GLU A 2 6.29 -24.37 18.74
CA GLU A 2 6.11 -24.54 17.52
C GLU A 2 6.94 -23.66 16.73
N LYS A 3 8.21 -23.67 16.91
CA LYS A 3 9.19 -22.97 16.12
C LYS A 3 9.11 -23.39 14.67
N ASP A 4 8.54 -24.55 14.44
CA ASP A 4 8.51 -25.10 13.09
C ASP A 4 7.40 -24.52 12.25
N ASN A 5 6.56 -23.67 12.85
CA ASN A 5 5.44 -23.09 12.13
C ASN A 5 5.75 -21.76 11.47
N VAL A 6 6.98 -21.56 11.09
CA VAL A 6 7.38 -20.35 10.39
C VAL A 6 7.02 -20.49 8.92
N VAL A 7 6.33 -19.48 8.40
CA VAL A 7 5.88 -19.43 7.01
C VAL A 7 6.61 -18.30 6.31
N GLU A 8 6.90 -18.49 5.02
CA GLU A 8 7.56 -17.47 4.22
C GLU A 8 6.65 -17.10 3.05
N ILE A 9 6.64 -15.81 2.71
CA ILE A 9 5.99 -15.34 1.50
C ILE A 9 6.93 -14.43 0.73
N PRO A 10 6.91 -14.48 -0.60
CA PRO A 10 7.70 -13.55 -1.39
C PRO A 10 7.07 -12.16 -1.33
N ILE A 11 7.90 -11.15 -1.42
CA ILE A 11 7.42 -9.77 -1.46
C ILE A 11 7.13 -9.44 -2.92
N PRO A 12 5.91 -8.97 -3.25
CA PRO A 12 5.60 -8.59 -4.63
C PRO A 12 6.50 -7.46 -5.12
N PRO A 13 6.79 -7.39 -6.41
CA PRO A 13 7.56 -6.27 -6.94
C PRO A 13 6.81 -4.96 -6.80
N GLY A 14 7.54 -3.87 -6.70
CA GLY A 14 6.93 -2.55 -6.59
C GLY A 14 6.55 -2.12 -5.20
N ILE A 15 6.95 -2.88 -4.17
CA ILE A 15 6.71 -2.48 -2.77
C ILE A 15 7.90 -1.64 -2.30
N PRO A 16 7.70 -0.37 -1.91
CA PRO A 16 8.80 0.47 -1.43
C PRO A 16 9.39 -0.05 -0.13
N GLN A 17 10.65 0.28 0.09
CA GLN A 17 11.36 -0.12 1.30
C GLN A 17 10.64 0.36 2.57
N SER A 18 10.09 1.58 2.54
CA SER A 18 9.36 2.13 3.68
C SER A 18 8.15 1.31 4.06
N VAL A 19 7.47 0.73 3.09
CA VAL A 19 6.31 -0.13 3.33
C VAL A 19 6.78 -1.46 3.94
N ILE A 20 7.89 -2.01 3.43
CA ILE A 20 8.44 -3.25 3.96
C ILE A 20 8.80 -3.08 5.44
N VAL A 21 9.48 -1.98 5.77
CA VAL A 21 9.84 -1.70 7.16
C VAL A 21 8.59 -1.56 8.03
N ARG A 22 7.57 -0.89 7.52
CA ARG A 22 6.32 -0.71 8.26
C ARG A 22 5.63 -2.05 8.53
N VAL A 23 5.62 -2.94 7.54
CA VAL A 23 5.03 -4.27 7.69
C VAL A 23 5.80 -5.07 8.75
N MET A 24 7.13 -5.00 8.72
CA MET A 24 7.96 -5.67 9.71
C MET A 24 7.64 -5.20 11.12
N GLU A 25 7.51 -3.90 11.31
CA GLU A 25 7.22 -3.31 12.62
C GLU A 25 5.79 -3.61 13.08
N THR A 26 4.85 -3.50 12.16
CA THR A 26 3.43 -3.64 12.50
C THR A 26 3.00 -5.09 12.67
N CYS A 27 3.52 -5.98 11.82
CA CYS A 27 3.10 -7.38 11.80
C CYS A 27 4.10 -8.31 12.50
N GLY A 28 5.27 -7.81 12.84
CA GLY A 28 6.27 -8.61 13.55
C GLY A 28 6.95 -9.67 12.69
N VAL A 29 6.98 -9.46 11.38
CA VAL A 29 7.63 -10.41 10.46
C VAL A 29 9.07 -10.00 10.19
N ASP A 30 9.87 -10.97 9.77
CA ASP A 30 11.28 -10.76 9.44
C ASP A 30 11.47 -10.69 7.94
N TYR A 31 12.47 -9.92 7.52
CA TYR A 31 12.82 -9.76 6.12
C TYR A 31 14.09 -10.54 5.84
N GLN A 32 14.10 -11.30 4.76
CA GLN A 32 15.27 -12.06 4.32
C GLN A 32 15.39 -11.99 2.81
N ILE A 33 16.63 -12.10 2.33
CA ILE A 33 16.92 -12.27 0.91
C ILE A 33 17.22 -13.74 0.69
N LYS A 34 16.47 -14.38 -0.17
CA LYS A 34 16.69 -15.76 -0.54
C LYS A 34 17.24 -15.85 -1.95
N LYS A 35 17.97 -16.92 -2.22
CA LYS A 35 18.53 -17.13 -3.55
C LYS A 35 17.87 -18.35 -4.16
N ASP A 36 17.39 -18.17 -5.40
CA ASP A 36 16.83 -19.27 -6.16
C ASP A 36 17.97 -20.01 -6.84
N PRO A 37 18.26 -21.28 -6.50
CA PRO A 37 19.38 -22.01 -7.06
C PRO A 37 19.22 -22.33 -8.55
N VAL A 38 17.99 -22.36 -9.05
CA VAL A 38 17.74 -22.67 -10.45
C VAL A 38 17.94 -21.44 -11.33
N LEU A 39 17.38 -20.29 -10.93
CA LEU A 39 17.42 -19.08 -11.71
C LEU A 39 18.61 -18.19 -11.37
N ASP A 40 19.37 -18.55 -10.33
CA ASP A 40 20.50 -17.77 -9.83
C ASP A 40 20.09 -16.32 -9.55
N ARG A 41 18.92 -16.15 -8.97
CA ARG A 41 18.35 -14.85 -8.65
C ARG A 41 18.12 -14.72 -7.16
N GLU A 42 18.28 -13.50 -6.67
CA GLU A 42 17.92 -13.19 -5.29
C GLU A 42 16.52 -12.62 -5.27
N TYR A 43 15.76 -12.96 -4.26
CA TYR A 43 14.41 -12.43 -4.09
C TYR A 43 14.11 -12.19 -2.61
N PRO A 44 13.36 -11.13 -2.29
CA PRO A 44 13.02 -10.82 -0.90
C PRO A 44 11.82 -11.64 -0.43
N VAL A 45 11.87 -12.07 0.83
CA VAL A 45 10.76 -12.77 1.46
C VAL A 45 10.50 -12.19 2.85
N LEU A 46 9.27 -12.34 3.30
CA LEU A 46 8.90 -12.07 4.69
C LEU A 46 8.61 -13.41 5.36
N SER A 47 9.10 -13.56 6.58
CA SER A 47 8.90 -14.80 7.34
C SER A 47 8.33 -14.48 8.72
N GLY A 48 7.52 -15.39 9.24
CA GLY A 48 6.91 -15.23 10.54
C GLY A 48 5.93 -16.35 10.81
N TYR A 49 5.25 -16.26 11.93
CA TYR A 49 4.20 -17.21 12.26
C TYR A 49 2.99 -16.99 11.34
N PRO A 50 2.15 -18.01 11.15
CA PRO A 50 1.03 -17.91 10.23
C PRO A 50 0.14 -16.69 10.44
N GLU A 51 -0.14 -16.31 11.68
CA GLU A 51 -0.96 -15.14 11.97
C GLU A 51 -0.29 -13.85 11.52
N GLN A 52 1.01 -13.74 11.77
CA GLN A 52 1.80 -12.58 11.37
C GLN A 52 1.86 -12.46 9.86
N ILE A 53 2.03 -13.57 9.17
CA ILE A 53 2.08 -13.60 7.71
C ILE A 53 0.73 -13.23 7.12
N GLU A 54 -0.38 -13.67 7.73
CA GLU A 54 -1.70 -13.26 7.24
C GLU A 54 -1.91 -11.77 7.36
N ASP A 55 -1.47 -11.16 8.45
CA ASP A 55 -1.53 -9.71 8.62
C ASP A 55 -0.65 -8.99 7.61
N ALA A 56 0.54 -9.52 7.37
CA ALA A 56 1.45 -8.96 6.38
C ALA A 56 0.85 -9.02 4.98
N LYS A 57 0.22 -10.13 4.61
CA LYS A 57 -0.45 -10.27 3.31
C LYS A 57 -1.55 -9.23 3.16
N LYS A 58 -2.34 -9.02 4.20
CA LYS A 58 -3.42 -8.02 4.16
C LYS A 58 -2.86 -6.62 3.95
N TYR A 59 -1.78 -6.30 4.62
CA TYR A 59 -1.14 -5.00 4.50
C TYR A 59 -0.60 -4.78 3.08
N LEU A 60 0.11 -5.77 2.56
CA LEU A 60 0.66 -5.68 1.21
C LEU A 60 -0.44 -5.58 0.15
N LYS A 61 -1.53 -6.32 0.35
CA LYS A 61 -2.69 -6.25 -0.55
C LYS A 61 -3.31 -4.86 -0.50
N LEU A 62 -3.49 -4.32 0.69
CA LEU A 62 -4.05 -2.98 0.86
C LEU A 62 -3.18 -1.94 0.15
N PHE A 63 -1.87 -2.01 0.33
CA PHE A 63 -0.95 -1.09 -0.33
C PHE A 63 -1.08 -1.19 -1.86
N THR A 64 -1.11 -2.41 -2.38
CA THR A 64 -1.20 -2.64 -3.82
C THR A 64 -2.52 -2.08 -4.38
N GLU A 65 -3.63 -2.34 -3.71
CA GLU A 65 -4.94 -1.85 -4.13
C GLU A 65 -5.02 -0.33 -4.07
N VAL A 66 -4.45 0.27 -3.03
CA VAL A 66 -4.38 1.73 -2.91
C VAL A 66 -3.58 2.32 -4.06
N LYS A 67 -2.42 1.74 -4.36
CA LYS A 67 -1.57 2.24 -5.42
C LYS A 67 -2.27 2.19 -6.77
N LEU A 68 -2.96 1.10 -7.07
CA LEU A 68 -3.72 0.97 -8.31
C LEU A 68 -4.85 2.00 -8.40
N ALA A 69 -5.57 2.19 -7.31
CA ALA A 69 -6.66 3.16 -7.27
C ALA A 69 -6.14 4.59 -7.49
N LEU A 70 -5.06 4.96 -6.81
CA LEU A 70 -4.47 6.29 -6.96
C LEU A 70 -3.96 6.52 -8.37
N ARG A 71 -3.38 5.49 -8.99
CA ARG A 71 -2.90 5.58 -10.37
C ARG A 71 -4.05 5.88 -11.33
N ASP A 72 -5.19 5.22 -11.13
CA ASP A 72 -6.35 5.44 -11.95
C ASP A 72 -6.94 6.85 -11.75
N ILE A 73 -7.02 7.30 -10.50
CA ILE A 73 -7.51 8.64 -10.19
C ILE A 73 -6.60 9.70 -10.79
N ALA A 74 -5.29 9.50 -10.69
CA ALA A 74 -4.31 10.44 -11.24
C ALA A 74 -4.42 10.51 -12.76
N LEU A 75 -4.62 9.38 -13.43
CA LEU A 75 -4.78 9.35 -14.87
C LEU A 75 -6.03 10.10 -15.30
N LEU A 76 -7.14 9.92 -14.59
CA LEU A 76 -8.37 10.65 -14.86
C LEU A 76 -8.18 12.15 -14.63
N GLY A 77 -7.45 12.51 -13.58
CA GLY A 77 -7.13 13.91 -13.30
C GLY A 77 -6.36 14.55 -14.44
N ARG A 78 -5.38 13.83 -14.97
CA ARG A 78 -4.60 14.31 -16.11
C ARG A 78 -5.48 14.49 -17.34
N ARG A 79 -6.36 13.52 -17.60
CA ARG A 79 -7.26 13.55 -18.75
C ARG A 79 -8.21 14.74 -18.70
N TYR A 80 -8.78 15.01 -17.53
CA TYR A 80 -9.77 16.08 -17.36
C TYR A 80 -9.18 17.38 -16.79
N ARG A 81 -7.87 17.39 -16.56
CA ARG A 81 -7.14 18.52 -16.02
C ARG A 81 -7.71 19.02 -14.69
N THR A 82 -7.97 18.08 -13.81
CA THR A 82 -8.53 18.34 -12.49
C THR A 82 -7.73 17.61 -11.42
N VAL A 83 -7.28 18.34 -10.41
CA VAL A 83 -6.59 17.74 -9.27
C VAL A 83 -7.63 17.19 -8.31
N SER A 84 -7.52 15.91 -7.97
CA SER A 84 -8.39 15.25 -7.00
C SER A 84 -7.74 15.26 -5.62
N LYS A 85 -8.50 15.68 -4.62
CA LYS A 85 -8.03 15.64 -3.23
C LYS A 85 -8.53 14.38 -2.58
N ILE A 86 -7.66 13.67 -1.91
CA ILE A 86 -7.94 12.35 -1.36
C ILE A 86 -7.76 12.39 0.15
N TYR A 87 -8.78 11.94 0.86
CA TYR A 87 -8.79 11.97 2.31
C TYR A 87 -9.35 10.69 2.89
N THR A 88 -8.84 10.27 4.04
CA THR A 88 -9.39 9.17 4.81
C THR A 88 -9.28 9.50 6.29
N GLU A 89 -10.19 8.97 7.09
CA GLU A 89 -10.16 9.13 8.53
C GLU A 89 -9.27 8.07 9.20
N ASP A 90 -8.95 6.99 8.48
CA ASP A 90 -8.10 5.92 8.98
C ASP A 90 -6.63 6.34 8.93
N LYS A 91 -5.97 6.39 10.07
CA LYS A 91 -4.58 6.87 10.15
C LYS A 91 -3.59 6.00 9.38
N GLU A 92 -3.74 4.68 9.47
CA GLU A 92 -2.82 3.78 8.76
C GLU A 92 -3.04 3.89 7.26
N LEU A 93 -4.28 3.98 6.83
CA LEU A 93 -4.60 4.15 5.42
C LEU A 93 -4.09 5.49 4.90
N ARG A 94 -4.13 6.55 5.72
CA ARG A 94 -3.58 7.85 5.33
C ARG A 94 -2.09 7.76 5.06
N HIS A 95 -1.36 7.02 5.90
CA HIS A 95 0.06 6.79 5.70
C HIS A 95 0.31 6.05 4.38
N ILE A 96 -0.48 5.00 4.13
CA ILE A 96 -0.38 4.21 2.90
C ILE A 96 -0.67 5.09 1.67
N LEU A 97 -1.71 5.92 1.74
CA LEU A 97 -2.05 6.85 0.65
C LEU A 97 -0.88 7.79 0.36
N SER A 98 -0.28 8.33 1.41
CA SER A 98 0.83 9.26 1.27
C SER A 98 2.04 8.61 0.59
N VAL A 99 2.40 7.42 1.02
CA VAL A 99 3.54 6.69 0.45
C VAL A 99 3.25 6.27 -0.99
N ALA A 100 2.07 5.71 -1.23
CA ALA A 100 1.69 5.23 -2.56
C ALA A 100 1.61 6.37 -3.58
N SER A 101 1.14 7.54 -3.15
CA SER A 101 0.99 8.69 -4.06
C SER A 101 2.32 9.20 -4.60
N GLN A 102 3.41 8.96 -3.90
CA GLN A 102 4.72 9.41 -4.34
C GLN A 102 5.36 8.50 -5.37
N ASP A 103 4.78 7.32 -5.57
CA ASP A 103 5.39 6.29 -6.39
C ASP A 103 4.57 5.95 -7.64
N ILE A 104 3.73 6.87 -8.07
CA ILE A 104 2.87 6.63 -9.24
C ILE A 104 3.08 7.70 -10.30
N ALA A 105 2.75 7.33 -11.54
CA ALA A 105 2.74 8.28 -12.65
C ALA A 105 1.58 9.26 -12.46
N ASN A 106 1.78 10.49 -12.98
CA ASN A 106 0.75 11.54 -12.96
C ASN A 106 0.36 11.98 -11.54
N ARG A 107 1.29 11.83 -10.60
CA ARG A 107 1.02 12.17 -9.19
C ARG A 107 0.69 13.65 -8.97
N GLU A 108 1.05 14.52 -9.90
CA GLU A 108 0.72 15.94 -9.83
C GLU A 108 -0.78 16.21 -9.94
N TRP A 109 -1.54 15.19 -10.33
CA TRP A 109 -3.01 15.33 -10.49
C TRP A 109 -3.78 14.79 -9.29
N ILE A 110 -3.07 14.40 -8.22
CA ILE A 110 -3.70 14.01 -6.96
C ILE A 110 -3.01 14.70 -5.80
N GLU A 111 -3.78 14.90 -4.73
CA GLU A 111 -3.26 15.48 -3.49
C GLU A 111 -3.84 14.69 -2.33
N VAL A 112 -2.98 14.08 -1.53
CA VAL A 112 -3.42 13.38 -0.31
C VAL A 112 -3.48 14.40 0.81
N CYS A 113 -4.67 14.61 1.37
CA CYS A 113 -4.90 15.63 2.38
C CYS A 113 -4.83 15.04 3.79
N GLU A 114 -4.18 15.74 4.70
CA GLU A 114 -4.13 15.35 6.09
C GLU A 114 -5.40 15.77 6.83
N GLU A 115 -6.05 16.82 6.35
CA GLU A 115 -7.30 17.30 6.93
C GLU A 115 -8.41 17.18 5.91
N LYS A 116 -9.63 16.99 6.43
CA LYS A 116 -10.79 16.84 5.57
C LYS A 116 -11.04 18.12 4.76
N PRO A 117 -11.10 18.01 3.43
CA PRO A 117 -11.44 19.18 2.60
C PRO A 117 -12.83 19.69 2.92
N THR A 118 -13.00 21.00 2.85
CA THR A 118 -14.28 21.65 3.16
C THR A 118 -15.10 21.95 1.93
N ASP A 119 -14.48 21.96 0.76
CA ASP A 119 -15.14 22.32 -0.50
C ASP A 119 -15.13 21.18 -1.49
N GLY A 120 -16.12 21.18 -2.38
CA GLY A 120 -16.17 20.25 -3.50
C GLY A 120 -17.10 19.08 -3.27
N GLU A 121 -17.38 18.39 -4.36
CA GLU A 121 -18.17 17.18 -4.31
C GLU A 121 -17.29 16.04 -3.84
N CYS A 122 -17.88 15.18 -3.04
CA CYS A 122 -17.16 14.05 -2.45
C CYS A 122 -17.72 12.73 -2.99
N GLU A 123 -16.82 11.89 -3.53
CA GLU A 123 -17.16 10.53 -3.87
C GLU A 123 -16.47 9.61 -2.87
N THR A 124 -17.13 8.53 -2.50
CA THR A 124 -16.55 7.56 -1.58
C THR A 124 -16.07 6.35 -2.36
N LEU A 125 -14.83 5.97 -2.11
CA LEU A 125 -14.25 4.76 -2.68
C LEU A 125 -13.91 3.81 -1.53
N GLU A 126 -14.25 2.54 -1.71
CA GLU A 126 -13.93 1.55 -0.70
C GLU A 126 -12.77 0.69 -1.17
N ILE A 127 -11.72 0.62 -0.36
CA ILE A 127 -10.52 -0.16 -0.68
C ILE A 127 -10.30 -1.14 0.47
N CYS A 128 -10.45 -2.43 0.20
CA CYS A 128 -10.29 -3.50 1.20
C CYS A 128 -11.12 -3.23 2.46
N GLY A 129 -12.35 -2.76 2.28
CA GLY A 129 -13.26 -2.48 3.38
C GLY A 129 -13.04 -1.15 4.07
N LYS A 130 -12.08 -0.36 3.63
CA LYS A 130 -11.80 0.95 4.20
C LYS A 130 -12.26 2.06 3.26
N LYS A 131 -12.73 3.15 3.83
CA LYS A 131 -13.30 4.24 3.04
C LYS A 131 -12.29 5.33 2.75
N VAL A 132 -12.27 5.76 1.51
CA VAL A 132 -11.46 6.87 1.04
C VAL A 132 -12.40 7.87 0.39
N TYR A 133 -12.23 9.15 0.70
CA TYR A 133 -13.07 10.21 0.16
C TYR A 133 -12.28 10.98 -0.89
N ILE A 134 -12.89 11.16 -2.04
CA ILE A 134 -12.27 11.82 -3.20
C ILE A 134 -13.04 13.09 -3.49
N TYR A 135 -12.36 14.23 -3.40
CA TYR A 135 -12.96 15.55 -3.64
C TYR A 135 -12.40 16.11 -4.94
N VAL A 136 -13.30 16.46 -5.82
CA VAL A 136 -12.93 16.98 -7.15
C VAL A 136 -13.17 18.46 -7.25
#